data_a08b06393b712bcc64fbf72449d0b072
#
_entry.id   a08b06393b712bcc64fbf72449d0b072
#
_cell.length_a   1.000
_cell.length_b   1.000
_cell.length_c   1.000
_cell.angle_alpha   90.00
_cell.angle_beta   90.00
_cell.angle_gamma   90.00
#
_symmetry.space_group_name_H-M   'P 1'
#
loop_
_entity.id
_entity.type
_entity.pdbx_description
1 polymer ?
#
loop_
_entity_poly.entity_id
_entity_poly.type
_entity_poly.pdbx_seq_one_letter_code
_entity_poly.pdbx_strand_id
1 'polypeptide(L)'
;MLKNLSAQASMPKLDAVLDGAQLLAMRREVDAVRIHDVLLNYALQVISKTRAHERIQLGVSPRGALAWIRCAKAKAAMEGRDYVLPDDLKACAQPVLAHRLILGGLSLGSDRQAEAVLAQILEEIPVPVEKFQG
;
A
#
# COMPACT_ATOMS: atom_id res chain seq x y z
N MET A 1 24.59 11.80 32.92
CA MET A 1 23.83 10.96 31.99
C MET A 1 24.41 10.93 30.56
N LEU A 2 25.30 11.83 30.19
CA LEU A 2 25.95 11.90 28.86
C LEU A 2 27.27 11.10 28.72
N LYS A 3 27.78 10.53 29.81
CA LYS A 3 29.06 9.79 29.81
C LYS A 3 28.96 8.35 29.23
N ASN A 4 27.77 7.82 29.04
CA ASN A 4 27.59 6.46 28.51
C ASN A 4 27.34 6.40 26.97
N LEU A 5 27.33 7.55 26.29
CA LEU A 5 27.19 7.62 24.85
C LEU A 5 28.50 7.42 24.08
N SER A 6 29.65 7.43 24.79
CA SER A 6 30.97 7.22 24.22
C SER A 6 31.52 5.78 24.38
N ALA A 7 30.80 4.91 25.08
CA ALA A 7 31.07 3.49 24.94
C ALA A 7 30.60 3.10 23.54
N GLN A 8 31.53 2.91 22.63
CA GLN A 8 31.31 2.20 21.38
C GLN A 8 30.77 0.81 21.72
N ALA A 9 29.43 0.75 21.96
CA ALA A 9 28.72 -0.51 21.85
C ALA A 9 28.95 -0.91 20.41
N SER A 10 29.86 -1.83 20.15
CA SER A 10 30.07 -2.42 18.84
C SER A 10 28.70 -2.93 18.42
N MET A 11 28.12 -2.30 17.40
CA MET A 11 26.87 -2.81 16.83
C MET A 11 27.10 -4.28 16.50
N PRO A 12 26.19 -5.16 16.90
CA PRO A 12 26.34 -6.58 16.58
C PRO A 12 26.51 -6.70 15.06
N LYS A 13 27.53 -7.46 14.66
CA LYS A 13 27.78 -7.72 13.25
C LYS A 13 26.58 -8.51 12.71
N LEU A 14 25.81 -7.88 11.85
CA LEU A 14 24.67 -8.51 11.21
C LEU A 14 25.15 -9.25 9.96
N ASP A 15 24.78 -10.51 9.86
CA ASP A 15 25.00 -11.29 8.64
C ASP A 15 23.95 -10.95 7.59
N ALA A 16 24.32 -11.01 6.31
CA ALA A 16 23.40 -10.79 5.22
C ALA A 16 22.37 -11.93 5.16
N VAL A 17 21.08 -11.60 5.19
CA VAL A 17 19.97 -12.58 5.09
C VAL A 17 19.68 -12.88 3.61
N LEU A 18 19.88 -11.90 2.73
CA LEU A 18 19.66 -11.99 1.29
C LEU A 18 20.78 -11.30 0.54
N ASP A 19 21.12 -11.80 -0.63
CA ASP A 19 21.97 -11.10 -1.58
C ASP A 19 21.17 -10.32 -2.64
N GLY A 20 21.86 -9.52 -3.46
CA GLY A 20 21.22 -8.70 -4.49
C GLY A 20 20.53 -9.54 -5.58
N ALA A 21 21.07 -10.70 -5.91
CA ALA A 21 20.50 -11.60 -6.93
C ALA A 21 19.18 -12.22 -6.43
N GLN A 22 19.16 -12.65 -5.18
CA GLN A 22 17.96 -13.16 -4.51
C GLN A 22 16.85 -12.08 -4.45
N LEU A 23 17.19 -10.84 -4.06
CA LEU A 23 16.24 -9.73 -4.05
C LEU A 23 15.65 -9.46 -5.44
N LEU A 24 16.48 -9.48 -6.48
CA LEU A 24 16.01 -9.29 -7.86
C LEU A 24 15.12 -10.44 -8.34
N ALA A 25 15.40 -11.68 -7.90
CA ALA A 25 14.53 -12.83 -8.18
C ALA A 25 13.16 -12.66 -7.53
N MET A 26 13.11 -12.31 -6.23
CA MET A 26 11.86 -12.05 -5.52
C MET A 26 11.04 -10.92 -6.18
N ARG A 27 11.69 -9.85 -6.64
CA ARG A 27 11.00 -8.77 -7.36
C ARG A 27 10.34 -9.26 -8.65
N ARG A 28 11.02 -10.12 -9.42
CA ARG A 28 10.46 -10.73 -10.63
C ARG A 28 9.25 -11.62 -10.33
N GLU A 29 9.30 -12.38 -9.24
CA GLU A 29 8.16 -13.18 -8.78
C GLU A 29 6.95 -12.30 -8.44
N VAL A 30 7.15 -11.20 -7.71
CA VAL A 30 6.10 -10.23 -7.40
C VAL A 30 5.54 -9.58 -8.68
N ASP A 31 6.38 -9.20 -9.62
CA ASP A 31 5.94 -8.61 -10.88
C ASP A 31 5.10 -9.60 -11.72
N ALA A 32 5.37 -10.90 -11.64
CA ALA A 32 4.64 -11.96 -12.32
C ALA A 32 3.27 -12.26 -11.70
N VAL A 33 2.99 -11.83 -10.46
CA VAL A 33 1.67 -11.99 -9.83
C VAL A 33 0.60 -11.30 -10.69
N ARG A 34 -0.44 -12.04 -11.03
CA ARG A 34 -1.55 -11.56 -11.86
C ARG A 34 -2.52 -10.70 -11.05
N ILE A 35 -3.09 -9.71 -11.71
CA ILE A 35 -4.21 -8.94 -11.16
C ILE A 35 -5.31 -8.88 -12.21
N HIS A 36 -6.53 -9.20 -11.83
CA HIS A 36 -7.67 -9.20 -12.75
C HIS A 36 -8.11 -7.77 -13.06
N ASP A 37 -8.59 -7.54 -14.31
CA ASP A 37 -9.01 -6.20 -14.75
C ASP A 37 -10.12 -5.60 -13.89
N VAL A 38 -10.99 -6.44 -13.33
CA VAL A 38 -12.04 -6.01 -12.40
C VAL A 38 -11.44 -5.38 -11.13
N LEU A 39 -10.33 -5.90 -10.61
CA LEU A 39 -9.61 -5.32 -9.46
C LEU A 39 -8.86 -4.06 -9.83
N LEU A 40 -8.33 -3.96 -11.06
CA LEU A 40 -7.75 -2.72 -11.57
C LEU A 40 -8.80 -1.63 -11.68
N ASN A 41 -10.00 -1.97 -12.18
CA ASN A 41 -11.12 -1.03 -12.26
C ASN A 41 -11.59 -0.59 -10.87
N TYR A 42 -11.65 -1.51 -9.89
CA TYR A 42 -11.93 -1.16 -8.50
C TYR A 42 -10.90 -0.18 -7.95
N ALA A 43 -9.61 -0.45 -8.16
CA ALA A 43 -8.54 0.45 -7.72
C ALA A 43 -8.65 1.84 -8.39
N LEU A 44 -8.98 1.90 -9.67
CA LEU A 44 -9.19 3.17 -10.38
C LEU A 44 -10.38 3.94 -9.82
N GLN A 45 -11.49 3.27 -9.46
CA GLN A 45 -12.64 3.91 -8.82
C GLN A 45 -12.27 4.52 -7.47
N VAL A 46 -11.55 3.78 -6.61
CA VAL A 46 -11.05 4.28 -5.33
C VAL A 46 -10.19 5.53 -5.53
N ILE A 47 -9.23 5.49 -6.46
CA ILE A 47 -8.34 6.63 -6.74
C ILE A 47 -9.11 7.83 -7.27
N SER A 48 -10.04 7.61 -8.19
CA SER A 48 -10.89 8.67 -8.73
C SER A 48 -11.74 9.31 -7.63
N LYS A 49 -12.29 8.50 -6.73
CA LYS A 49 -13.05 9.00 -5.58
C LYS A 49 -12.19 9.84 -4.64
N THR A 50 -10.92 9.46 -4.40
CA THR A 50 -10.01 10.30 -3.59
C THR A 50 -9.78 11.68 -4.20
N ARG A 51 -9.83 11.81 -5.52
CA ARG A 51 -9.64 13.10 -6.23
C ARG A 51 -10.91 13.94 -6.28
N ALA A 52 -12.08 13.32 -6.17
CA ALA A 52 -13.37 13.99 -6.21
C ALA A 52 -13.99 14.22 -4.82
N HIS A 53 -13.34 13.77 -3.75
CA HIS A 53 -13.88 13.87 -2.40
C HIS A 53 -13.71 15.28 -1.83
N GLU A 54 -14.79 15.87 -1.31
CA GLU A 54 -14.85 17.26 -0.83
C GLU A 54 -13.83 17.61 0.26
N ARG A 55 -13.47 16.65 1.11
CA ARG A 55 -12.50 16.82 2.20
C ARG A 55 -11.05 16.63 1.76
N ILE A 56 -10.80 16.17 0.54
CA ILE A 56 -9.46 15.91 0.02
C ILE A 56 -9.08 17.02 -0.96
N GLN A 57 -8.06 17.78 -0.60
CA GLN A 57 -7.48 18.81 -1.47
C GLN A 57 -6.61 18.21 -2.56
N LEU A 58 -5.84 17.18 -2.23
CA LEU A 58 -5.00 16.44 -3.17
C LEU A 58 -5.19 14.94 -2.97
N GLY A 59 -5.77 14.28 -3.97
CA GLY A 59 -5.98 12.83 -4.00
C GLY A 59 -4.75 12.05 -4.43
N VAL A 60 -4.91 10.74 -4.51
CA VAL A 60 -3.82 9.82 -4.85
C VAL A 60 -3.29 10.08 -6.26
N SER A 61 -1.96 10.21 -6.37
CA SER A 61 -1.26 10.35 -7.65
C SER A 61 -1.18 9.01 -8.41
N PRO A 62 -0.92 9.02 -9.74
CA PRO A 62 -0.69 7.78 -10.50
C PRO A 62 0.43 6.93 -9.92
N ARG A 63 1.50 7.54 -9.41
CA ARG A 63 2.60 6.84 -8.72
C ARG A 63 2.12 6.15 -7.45
N GLY A 64 1.22 6.78 -6.68
CA GLY A 64 0.60 6.19 -5.50
C GLY A 64 -0.27 4.98 -5.86
N ALA A 65 -1.01 5.07 -6.96
CA ALA A 65 -1.81 3.97 -7.49
C ALA A 65 -0.94 2.74 -7.84
N LEU A 66 0.16 2.96 -8.57
CA LEU A 66 1.10 1.90 -8.92
C LEU A 66 1.76 1.28 -7.68
N ALA A 67 2.11 2.10 -6.69
CA ALA A 67 2.66 1.61 -5.42
C ALA A 67 1.66 0.71 -4.69
N TRP A 68 0.37 1.08 -4.67
CA TRP A 68 -0.68 0.30 -4.06
C TRP A 68 -0.86 -1.07 -4.73
N ILE A 69 -0.96 -1.10 -6.07
CA ILE A 69 -1.07 -2.33 -6.84
C ILE A 69 0.14 -3.24 -6.61
N ARG A 70 1.36 -2.70 -6.62
CA ARG A 70 2.59 -3.46 -6.35
C ARG A 70 2.61 -4.03 -4.93
N CYS A 71 2.13 -3.27 -3.94
CA CYS A 71 2.03 -3.74 -2.56
C CYS A 71 1.04 -4.91 -2.45
N ALA A 72 -0.12 -4.83 -3.12
CA ALA A 72 -1.09 -5.92 -3.16
C ALA A 72 -0.52 -7.19 -3.84
N LYS A 73 0.23 -7.04 -4.93
CA LYS A 73 0.94 -8.16 -5.57
C LYS A 73 1.97 -8.80 -4.64
N ALA A 74 2.77 -7.98 -3.93
CA ALA A 74 3.74 -8.47 -2.97
C ALA A 74 3.07 -9.23 -1.82
N LYS A 75 1.94 -8.71 -1.31
CA LYS A 75 1.15 -9.40 -0.29
C LYS A 75 0.64 -10.76 -0.77
N ALA A 76 0.10 -10.85 -1.98
CA ALA A 76 -0.34 -12.11 -2.58
C ALA A 76 0.82 -13.11 -2.71
N ALA A 77 1.99 -12.66 -3.19
CA ALA A 77 3.20 -13.49 -3.30
C ALA A 77 3.67 -14.01 -1.93
N MET A 78 3.66 -13.17 -0.89
CA MET A 78 4.01 -13.56 0.48
C MET A 78 3.07 -14.64 1.05
N GLU A 79 1.83 -14.69 0.56
CA GLU A 79 0.84 -15.72 0.92
C GLU A 79 0.85 -16.92 -0.05
N GLY A 80 1.87 -17.01 -0.90
CA GLY A 80 2.08 -18.12 -1.85
C GLY A 80 1.10 -18.15 -3.03
N ARG A 81 0.46 -17.00 -3.35
CA ARG A 81 -0.49 -16.88 -4.46
C ARG A 81 0.14 -16.17 -5.65
N ASP A 82 -0.22 -16.59 -6.84
CA ASP A 82 0.19 -15.98 -8.11
C ASP A 82 -0.87 -15.00 -8.68
N TYR A 83 -1.88 -14.66 -7.86
CA TYR A 83 -2.93 -13.70 -8.19
C TYR A 83 -3.34 -12.86 -6.97
N VAL A 84 -3.78 -11.63 -7.24
CA VAL A 84 -4.26 -10.67 -6.24
C VAL A 84 -5.72 -10.92 -5.92
N LEU A 85 -6.07 -10.88 -4.62
CA LEU A 85 -7.44 -10.87 -4.12
C LEU A 85 -7.90 -9.45 -3.76
N PRO A 86 -9.22 -9.20 -3.71
CA PRO A 86 -9.74 -7.92 -3.22
C PRO A 86 -9.22 -7.52 -1.84
N ASP A 87 -9.07 -8.49 -0.94
CA ASP A 87 -8.58 -8.26 0.42
C ASP A 87 -7.11 -7.80 0.47
N ASP A 88 -6.31 -8.18 -0.52
CA ASP A 88 -4.93 -7.69 -0.63
C ASP A 88 -4.91 -6.19 -0.93
N LEU A 89 -5.78 -5.73 -1.85
CA LEU A 89 -5.93 -4.31 -2.14
C LEU A 89 -6.42 -3.55 -0.91
N LYS A 90 -7.44 -4.04 -0.22
CA LYS A 90 -7.97 -3.41 0.99
C LYS A 90 -6.92 -3.31 2.10
N ALA A 91 -6.22 -4.40 2.39
CA ALA A 91 -5.18 -4.44 3.41
C ALA A 91 -4.02 -3.48 3.13
N CYS A 92 -3.66 -3.29 1.86
CA CYS A 92 -2.58 -2.39 1.45
C CYS A 92 -3.03 -0.94 1.26
N ALA A 93 -4.34 -0.64 1.21
CA ALA A 93 -4.82 0.70 0.90
C ALA A 93 -4.37 1.73 1.94
N GLN A 94 -4.67 1.51 3.20
CA GLN A 94 -4.38 2.46 4.26
C GLN A 94 -2.87 2.74 4.41
N PRO A 95 -1.97 1.75 4.57
CA PRO A 95 -0.55 2.01 4.75
C PRO A 95 0.13 2.63 3.52
N VAL A 96 -0.43 2.44 2.31
CA VAL A 96 0.16 2.96 1.08
C VAL A 96 -0.44 4.30 0.64
N LEU A 97 -1.74 4.54 0.89
CA LEU A 97 -2.45 5.68 0.31
C LEU A 97 -2.72 6.79 1.32
N ALA A 98 -2.99 6.49 2.61
CA ALA A 98 -3.44 7.49 3.58
C ALA A 98 -2.46 8.67 3.70
N HIS A 99 -1.16 8.39 3.84
CA HIS A 99 -0.11 9.41 3.97
C HIS A 99 0.14 10.22 2.68
N ARG A 100 -0.52 9.87 1.57
CA ARG A 100 -0.44 10.54 0.27
C ARG A 100 -1.62 11.47 0.01
N LEU A 101 -2.61 11.47 0.89
CA LEU A 101 -3.77 12.34 0.80
C LEU A 101 -3.48 13.65 1.53
N ILE A 102 -3.79 14.76 0.89
CA ILE A 102 -3.77 16.07 1.55
C ILE A 102 -5.22 16.49 1.76
N LEU A 103 -5.60 16.64 3.02
CA LEU A 103 -6.93 17.11 3.37
C LEU A 103 -7.01 18.64 3.30
N GLY A 104 -8.19 19.16 2.96
CA GLY A 104 -8.47 20.60 2.99
C GLY A 104 -8.75 21.08 4.42
N GLY A 105 -8.37 22.35 4.71
CA GLY A 105 -8.62 23.00 5.99
C GLY A 105 -7.47 22.96 6.99
N LEU A 106 -7.60 23.74 8.08
CA LEU A 106 -6.64 23.80 9.20
C LEU A 106 -6.87 22.59 10.12
N SER A 107 -6.32 21.43 9.74
CA SER A 107 -6.47 20.20 10.53
C SER A 107 -5.19 19.88 11.29
N LEU A 108 -5.20 20.15 12.60
CA LEU A 108 -4.27 19.53 13.56
C LEU A 108 -4.63 18.03 13.66
N GLY A 109 -3.76 17.12 13.23
CA GLY A 109 -4.00 15.67 13.29
C GLY A 109 -4.40 15.05 11.94
N SER A 110 -3.78 15.48 10.85
CA SER A 110 -4.13 15.11 9.46
C SER A 110 -4.11 13.61 9.16
N ASP A 111 -3.21 12.84 9.78
CA ASP A 111 -2.99 11.43 9.41
C ASP A 111 -4.21 10.54 9.76
N ARG A 112 -4.72 10.60 10.99
CA ARG A 112 -5.91 9.84 11.40
C ARG A 112 -7.16 10.24 10.62
N GLN A 113 -7.26 11.50 10.23
CA GLN A 113 -8.39 11.97 9.43
C GLN A 113 -8.28 11.47 7.98
N ALA A 114 -7.09 11.44 7.41
CA ALA A 114 -6.85 10.88 6.08
C ALA A 114 -7.18 9.38 6.06
N GLU A 115 -6.78 8.63 7.09
CA GLU A 115 -7.14 7.22 7.27
C GLU A 115 -8.66 7.02 7.33
N ALA A 116 -9.37 7.84 8.11
CA ALA A 116 -10.83 7.75 8.25
C ALA A 116 -11.56 8.06 6.93
N VAL A 117 -11.12 9.09 6.21
CA VAL A 117 -11.69 9.43 4.89
C VAL A 117 -11.42 8.32 3.88
N LEU A 118 -10.22 7.75 3.87
CA LEU A 118 -9.89 6.65 2.98
C LEU A 118 -10.72 5.39 3.31
N ALA A 119 -10.89 5.07 4.59
CA ALA A 119 -11.74 3.96 5.02
C ALA A 119 -13.19 4.13 4.54
N GLN A 120 -13.76 5.33 4.69
CA GLN A 120 -15.08 5.64 4.17
C GLN A 120 -15.17 5.43 2.65
N ILE A 121 -14.18 5.91 1.88
CA ILE A 121 -14.15 5.71 0.42
C ILE A 121 -14.12 4.22 0.05
N LEU A 122 -13.34 3.42 0.78
CA LEU A 122 -13.24 1.97 0.55
C LEU A 122 -14.55 1.24 0.89
N GLU A 123 -15.34 1.73 1.85
CA GLU A 123 -16.67 1.17 2.19
C GLU A 123 -17.74 1.55 1.16
N GLU A 124 -17.68 2.76 0.60
CA GLU A 124 -18.63 3.25 -0.40
C GLU A 124 -18.51 2.52 -1.75
N ILE A 125 -17.34 2.00 -2.08
CA ILE A 125 -17.10 1.34 -3.37
C ILE A 125 -17.26 -0.17 -3.21
N PRO A 126 -18.26 -0.78 -3.85
CA PRO A 126 -18.49 -2.21 -3.72
C PRO A 126 -17.31 -3.00 -4.30
N VAL A 127 -16.89 -4.00 -3.54
CA VAL A 127 -15.88 -4.95 -4.00
C VAL A 127 -16.51 -5.85 -5.07
N PRO A 128 -15.83 -6.06 -6.20
CA PRO A 128 -16.33 -6.99 -7.20
C PRO A 128 -16.42 -8.41 -6.62
N VAL A 129 -17.60 -9.02 -6.72
CA VAL A 129 -17.93 -10.35 -6.15
C VAL A 129 -17.74 -11.47 -7.16
N GLU A 130 -17.05 -11.22 -8.28
CA GLU A 130 -16.75 -12.26 -9.25
C GLU A 130 -15.89 -13.36 -8.59
N LYS A 131 -16.21 -14.62 -8.89
CA LYS A 131 -15.36 -15.74 -8.48
C LYS A 131 -14.03 -15.60 -9.20
N PHE A 132 -13.03 -15.09 -8.49
CA PHE A 132 -11.64 -15.05 -8.95
C PHE A 132 -11.13 -16.50 -9.01
N GLN A 133 -11.47 -17.21 -10.07
CA GLN A 133 -10.83 -18.48 -10.40
C GLN A 133 -9.59 -18.14 -11.20
N GLY A 134 -8.45 -18.61 -10.68
CA GLY A 134 -7.14 -18.41 -11.29
C GLY A 134 -6.98 -19.06 -12.65
#